data_5bfc8769a0f96480cbcfbe6a7133191c
#
_entry.id   5bfc8769a0f96480cbcfbe6a7133191c
#
_cell.length_a   1.000
_cell.length_b   1.000
_cell.length_c   1.000
_cell.angle_alpha   90.00
_cell.angle_beta   90.00
_cell.angle_gamma   90.00
#
_symmetry.space_group_name_H-M   'P 1'
#
loop_
_entity.id
_entity.type
_entity.pdbx_description
1 polymer ?
#
loop_
_entity_poly.entity_id
_entity_poly.type
_entity_poly.pdbx_seq_one_letter_code
_entity_poly.pdbx_strand_id
1 'polypeptide(L)' 'MKKWKMVWCGGDTSKAKVFGVNIENYPTRFLEETVTVEEPRYHQKFQAFKYEVEIDGQKKVFAAREYSMGVYMYFVEE' A
#
# COMPACT_ATOMS: atom_id res chain seq x y z
N MET A 1 -1.10 18.24 6.08
CA MET A 1 -1.49 16.89 6.46
C MET A 1 -1.36 15.95 5.26
N LYS A 2 -0.67 14.83 5.43
CA LYS A 2 -0.44 13.91 4.33
C LYS A 2 -1.66 13.01 4.16
N LYS A 3 -2.06 12.82 2.91
CA LYS A 3 -3.16 11.94 2.57
C LYS A 3 -2.64 10.70 1.88
N TRP A 4 -3.30 9.58 2.12
CA TRP A 4 -2.99 8.30 1.50
C TRP A 4 -4.14 7.90 0.61
N LYS A 5 -3.81 7.54 -0.62
CA LYS A 5 -4.79 7.21 -1.64
C LYS A 5 -4.68 5.73 -1.98
N MET A 6 -5.82 5.02 -1.97
CA MET A 6 -5.84 3.62 -2.36
C MET A 6 -5.54 3.52 -3.86
N VAL A 7 -4.57 2.66 -4.20
CA VAL A 7 -4.22 2.43 -5.60
C VAL A 7 -4.53 1.01 -6.05
N TRP A 8 -4.79 0.10 -5.12
CA TRP A 8 -5.15 -1.26 -5.48
C TRP A 8 -5.84 -1.95 -4.29
N CYS A 9 -6.78 -2.82 -4.60
CA CYS A 9 -7.46 -3.65 -3.60
C CYS A 9 -7.83 -4.97 -4.27
N GLY A 10 -7.51 -6.10 -3.62
CA GLY A 10 -7.85 -7.40 -4.16
C GLY A 10 -7.27 -8.54 -3.36
N GLY A 11 -7.58 -9.76 -3.79
CA GLY A 11 -7.15 -10.97 -3.09
C GLY A 11 -5.85 -11.56 -3.61
N ASP A 12 -5.44 -11.20 -4.82
CA ASP A 12 -4.23 -11.73 -5.43
C ASP A 12 -3.17 -10.63 -5.51
N THR A 13 -2.32 -10.58 -4.48
CA THR A 13 -1.31 -9.52 -4.38
C THR A 13 -0.27 -9.56 -5.50
N SER A 14 -0.15 -10.69 -6.21
CA SER A 14 0.75 -10.74 -7.36
C SER A 14 0.28 -9.84 -8.50
N LYS A 15 -0.98 -9.39 -8.45
CA LYS A 15 -1.55 -8.46 -9.44
C LYS A 15 -1.56 -7.02 -8.97
N ALA A 16 -1.06 -6.76 -7.77
CA ALA A 16 -1.11 -5.42 -7.17
C ALA A 16 -0.17 -4.47 -7.92
N LYS A 17 -0.75 -3.44 -8.50
CA LYS A 17 0.01 -2.40 -9.20
C LYS A 17 0.18 -1.19 -8.29
N VAL A 18 1.42 -0.88 -7.94
CA VAL A 18 1.76 0.30 -7.15
C VAL A 18 2.90 0.99 -7.87
N PHE A 19 2.80 2.29 -8.05
CA PHE A 19 3.77 3.07 -8.82
C PHE A 19 3.92 2.56 -10.27
N GLY A 20 2.84 1.98 -10.82
CA GLY A 20 2.85 1.49 -12.20
C GLY A 20 3.52 0.14 -12.41
N VAL A 21 3.94 -0.53 -11.33
CA VAL A 21 4.63 -1.83 -11.42
C VAL A 21 3.97 -2.85 -10.50
N ASN A 22 4.22 -4.12 -10.75
CA ASN A 22 3.81 -5.19 -9.84
C ASN A 22 4.71 -5.14 -8.61
N ILE A 23 4.16 -4.67 -7.50
CA ILE A 23 4.97 -4.36 -6.32
C ILE A 23 5.68 -5.59 -5.74
N GLU A 24 5.11 -6.78 -5.89
CA GLU A 24 5.74 -7.99 -5.39
C GLU A 24 7.02 -8.38 -6.11
N ASN A 25 7.27 -7.82 -7.30
CA ASN A 25 8.47 -8.10 -8.06
C ASN A 25 9.68 -7.28 -7.63
N TYR A 26 9.51 -6.45 -6.62
CA TYR A 26 10.56 -5.54 -6.15
C TYR A 26 10.81 -5.77 -4.67
N PRO A 27 12.04 -5.59 -4.19
CA PRO A 27 12.33 -5.74 -2.77
C PRO A 27 11.64 -4.65 -1.96
N THR A 28 11.01 -5.04 -0.85
CA THR A 28 10.35 -4.11 0.04
C THR A 28 10.92 -4.27 1.44
N ARG A 29 10.84 -3.19 2.23
CA ARG A 29 11.30 -3.18 3.60
C ARG A 29 10.23 -2.54 4.49
N PHE A 30 9.84 -3.23 5.54
CA PHE A 30 8.92 -2.70 6.54
C PHE A 30 9.61 -1.59 7.32
N LEU A 31 8.99 -0.42 7.39
CA LEU A 31 9.58 0.74 8.05
C LEU A 31 9.26 0.82 9.55
N GLU A 32 8.55 -0.18 10.08
CA GLU A 32 8.17 -0.26 11.49
C GLU A 32 7.32 0.94 11.93
N GLU A 33 6.51 1.45 10.99
CA GLU A 33 5.59 2.56 11.22
C GLU A 33 4.24 2.21 10.66
N THR A 34 3.20 2.82 11.21
CA THR A 34 1.85 2.73 10.65
C THR A 34 1.36 4.12 10.29
N VAL A 35 0.42 4.17 9.36
CA VAL A 35 -0.24 5.41 8.98
C VAL A 35 -1.74 5.17 8.95
N THR A 36 -2.51 6.21 9.19
CA THR A 36 -3.96 6.11 9.10
C THR A 36 -4.38 6.31 7.64
N VAL A 37 -5.11 5.34 7.10
CA VAL A 37 -5.63 5.41 5.75
C VAL A 37 -7.15 5.32 5.80
N GLU A 38 -7.80 5.83 4.77
CA GLU A 38 -9.25 5.77 4.66
C GLU A 38 -9.63 4.96 3.42
N GLU A 39 -10.44 3.93 3.63
CA GLU A 39 -10.98 3.13 2.55
C GLU A 39 -12.06 3.96 1.85
N PRO A 40 -11.99 4.15 0.50
CA PRO A 40 -12.84 5.13 -0.17
C PRO A 40 -14.31 4.73 -0.32
N ARG A 41 -14.64 3.43 -0.24
CA ARG A 41 -15.99 2.97 -0.47
C ARG A 41 -16.92 3.28 0.72
N TYR A 42 -16.46 2.95 1.93
CA TYR A 42 -17.26 3.13 3.14
C TYR A 42 -16.66 4.15 4.09
N HIS A 43 -15.53 4.77 3.69
CA HIS A 43 -14.82 5.76 4.50
C HIS A 43 -14.36 5.22 5.84
N GLN A 44 -14.08 3.91 5.90
CA GLN A 44 -13.53 3.29 7.10
C GLN A 44 -12.05 3.64 7.22
N LYS A 45 -11.62 3.90 8.44
CA LYS A 45 -10.23 4.23 8.71
C LYS A 45 -9.49 3.01 9.25
N PHE A 46 -8.30 2.81 8.76
CA PHE A 46 -7.44 1.69 9.16
C PHE A 46 -6.03 2.18 9.44
N GLN A 47 -5.32 1.43 10.29
CA GLN A 47 -3.89 1.61 10.45
C GLN A 47 -3.19 0.71 9.44
N ALA A 48 -2.54 1.29 8.47
CA ALA A 48 -1.82 0.56 7.44
C ALA A 48 -0.33 0.54 7.75
N PHE A 49 0.34 -0.53 7.34
CA PHE A 49 1.77 -0.70 7.56
C PHE A 49 2.55 -0.02 6.44
N LYS A 50 3.59 0.70 6.83
CA LYS A 50 4.38 1.51 5.91
C LYS A 50 5.59 0.71 5.43
N TYR A 51 5.82 0.72 4.11
CA TYR A 51 6.91 -0.02 3.48
C TYR A 51 7.68 0.88 2.53
N GLU A 52 8.95 0.58 2.37
CA GLU A 52 9.79 1.20 1.36
C GLU A 52 10.06 0.19 0.25
N VAL A 53 10.01 0.62 -0.98
CA VAL A 53 10.32 -0.22 -2.15
C VAL A 53 11.33 0.51 -3.02
N GLU A 54 12.27 -0.24 -3.59
CA GLU A 54 13.23 0.32 -4.53
C GLU A 54 12.85 -0.09 -5.93
N ILE A 55 12.58 0.90 -6.79
CA ILE A 55 12.18 0.71 -8.18
C ILE A 55 13.12 1.51 -9.05
N ASP A 56 13.88 0.80 -9.89
CA ASP A 56 14.83 1.41 -10.83
C ASP A 56 15.79 2.38 -10.13
N GLY A 57 16.30 1.99 -8.97
CA GLY A 57 17.24 2.78 -8.20
C GLY A 57 16.62 3.89 -7.37
N GLN A 58 15.29 4.04 -7.40
CA GLN A 58 14.60 5.05 -6.60
C GLN A 58 13.84 4.39 -5.46
N LYS A 59 13.97 4.96 -4.28
CA LYS A 59 13.24 4.48 -3.11
C LYS A 59 11.92 5.23 -3.00
N LYS A 60 10.83 4.46 -2.87
CA LYS A 60 9.48 4.99 -2.75
C LYS A 60 8.79 4.35 -1.57
N VAL A 61 7.80 5.03 -1.01
CA VAL A 61 7.09 4.58 0.18
C VAL A 61 5.63 4.32 -0.18
N PHE A 62 5.10 3.20 0.30
CA PHE A 62 3.69 2.88 0.17
C PHE A 62 3.19 2.32 1.50
N ALA A 63 1.88 2.18 1.63
CA ALA A 63 1.27 1.56 2.81
C ALA A 63 0.38 0.42 2.36
N ALA A 64 0.27 -0.62 3.19
CA ALA A 64 -0.52 -1.80 2.87
C ALA A 64 -1.24 -2.30 4.11
N ARG A 65 -2.42 -2.83 3.90
CA ARG A 65 -3.24 -3.39 4.98
C ARG A 65 -4.17 -4.46 4.43
N GLU A 66 -4.40 -5.51 5.21
CA GLU A 66 -5.46 -6.47 4.92
C GLU A 66 -6.81 -5.82 5.24
N TYR A 67 -7.70 -5.81 4.26
CA TYR A 67 -9.04 -5.25 4.43
C TYR A 67 -9.99 -6.24 5.10
N SER A 68 -9.97 -7.46 4.59
CA SER A 68 -10.69 -8.58 5.17
C SER A 68 -9.89 -9.83 4.85
N MET A 69 -10.33 -10.99 5.34
CA MET A 69 -9.56 -12.21 5.16
C MET A 69 -9.21 -12.42 3.68
N GLY A 70 -7.92 -12.42 3.38
CA GLY A 70 -7.41 -12.64 2.03
C GLY A 70 -7.57 -11.48 1.06
N VAL A 71 -8.07 -10.32 1.50
CA VAL A 71 -8.21 -9.14 0.65
C VAL A 71 -7.30 -8.04 1.19
N TYR A 72 -6.46 -7.47 0.32
CA TYR A 72 -5.46 -6.49 0.71
C TYR A 72 -5.68 -5.16 0.02
N MET A 73 -5.28 -4.09 0.69
CA MET A 73 -5.34 -2.73 0.17
C MET A 73 -3.95 -2.15 0.13
N TYR A 74 -3.64 -1.43 -0.96
CA TYR A 74 -2.37 -0.72 -1.10
C TYR A 74 -2.65 0.76 -1.30
N PHE A 75 -1.85 1.60 -0.65
CA PHE A 75 -2.02 3.05 -0.66
C PHE A 75 -0.71 3.73 -0.98
N VAL A 76 -0.79 4.89 -1.63
CA VAL A 76 0.37 5.75 -1.83
C VAL A 76 0.04 7.14 -1.32
N GLU A 77 1.07 7.88 -0.96
CA GLU A 77 0.91 9.25 -0.48
C GLU A 77 0.60 10.18 -1.64
N GLU A 78 -0.40 11.01 -1.46
CA GLU A 78 -0.75 12.02 -2.47
C GLU A 78 0.17 13.21 -2.44
#